data_77114f1c896977f4b65cc1e01ae0734b
#
_entry.id   77114f1c896977f4b65cc1e01ae0734b
#
_cell.length_a   1.000
_cell.length_b   1.000
_cell.length_c   1.000
_cell.angle_alpha   90.00
_cell.angle_beta   90.00
_cell.angle_gamma   90.00
#
_symmetry.space_group_name_H-M   'P 1'
#
loop_
_entity.id
_entity.type
_entity.pdbx_description
1 polymer ?
#
loop_
_entity_poly.entity_id
_entity_poly.type
_entity_poly.pdbx_seq_one_letter_code
_entity_poly.pdbx_strand_id
1 'polypeptide(L)'
;MEEPTPRDTAAVHRPLRLGANLPPRFYRGGAAIARFRDEPVADDHVPEDWVASPTTLFGEAALGLSRLPGGPLLRHAVAAAPEVWLGPAHVRRFGADPALLVKLLDAGQRLPVHCHPGDDWARRHLGTRWGKTESWVVLATGTADAAVHLGFREQVDPETLAGWVERQDAEAILGALHRVPVEPGDAILVPAGIPHTIGEGVFVVELQQPSDLSVMLEWRDFGLDGDREGHLGVGYTTALTCVDRSGWGAERLASLRRSRGAGRATGPGVERVLPPEADRFFRAERVRPRPEARLEASFSVLIVTAGWGTLETGDGPAAELHRGDTLLVPHAAGEQVLRGDGLELIRCLPPHPEGANDA
;
A
#
# COMPACT_ATOMS: atom_id res chain seq x y z
N MET A 1 5.81 16.86 -30.26
CA MET A 1 5.69 17.04 -28.80
C MET A 1 4.99 18.37 -28.64
N GLU A 2 3.72 18.35 -28.23
CA GLU A 2 3.02 19.58 -27.86
C GLU A 2 3.62 20.09 -26.53
N GLU A 3 3.98 21.36 -26.49
CA GLU A 3 4.35 22.03 -25.24
C GLU A 3 3.17 21.96 -24.27
N PRO A 4 3.37 21.66 -22.98
CA PRO A 4 2.29 21.61 -21.99
C PRO A 4 1.60 22.97 -21.94
N THR A 5 0.29 22.98 -22.05
CA THR A 5 -0.51 24.20 -21.98
C THR A 5 -0.44 24.80 -20.57
N PRO A 6 -0.62 26.14 -20.38
CA PRO A 6 -0.59 26.78 -19.06
C PRO A 6 -1.59 26.20 -18.02
N ARG A 7 -2.62 25.46 -18.46
CA ARG A 7 -3.56 24.76 -17.59
C ARG A 7 -2.97 23.51 -16.94
N ASP A 8 -2.03 22.83 -17.62
CA ASP A 8 -1.40 21.62 -17.09
C ASP A 8 -0.37 21.92 -15.99
N THR A 9 0.30 23.07 -16.07
CA THR A 9 1.31 23.46 -15.06
C THR A 9 0.71 23.90 -13.74
N ALA A 10 -0.47 24.53 -13.71
CA ALA A 10 -1.13 24.97 -12.49
C ALA A 10 -1.62 23.80 -11.61
N ALA A 11 -1.94 22.64 -12.21
CA ALA A 11 -2.38 21.47 -11.49
C ALA A 11 -1.24 20.78 -10.70
N VAL A 12 0.01 20.97 -11.12
CA VAL A 12 1.18 20.30 -10.52
C VAL A 12 1.66 20.97 -9.24
N HIS A 13 1.18 22.16 -8.93
CA HIS A 13 1.56 22.95 -7.74
C HIS A 13 0.50 22.92 -6.63
N ARG A 14 -0.46 21.99 -6.70
CA ARG A 14 -1.54 21.88 -5.70
C ARG A 14 -1.98 20.43 -5.50
N PRO A 15 -2.63 20.12 -4.37
CA PRO A 15 -3.24 18.82 -4.14
C PRO A 15 -4.30 18.49 -5.20
N LEU A 16 -4.33 17.24 -5.65
CA LEU A 16 -5.27 16.73 -6.63
C LEU A 16 -6.16 15.69 -5.96
N ARG A 17 -7.47 15.93 -5.90
CA ARG A 17 -8.45 14.92 -5.47
C ARG A 17 -8.58 13.84 -6.54
N LEU A 18 -8.51 12.58 -6.11
CA LEU A 18 -8.57 11.42 -7.00
C LEU A 18 -9.89 10.67 -6.82
N GLY A 19 -10.50 10.25 -7.91
CA GLY A 19 -11.56 9.26 -7.90
C GLY A 19 -11.01 7.85 -7.67
N ALA A 20 -11.92 6.90 -7.46
CA ALA A 20 -11.56 5.50 -7.29
C ALA A 20 -10.91 4.91 -8.56
N ASN A 21 -9.95 4.01 -8.37
CA ASN A 21 -9.29 3.22 -9.41
C ASN A 21 -9.39 1.74 -8.99
N LEU A 22 -10.44 1.09 -9.42
CA LEU A 22 -10.90 -0.22 -8.94
C LEU A 22 -10.60 -1.32 -9.97
N PRO A 23 -9.37 -1.85 -10.03
CA PRO A 23 -9.10 -2.99 -10.90
C PRO A 23 -9.82 -4.24 -10.38
N PRO A 24 -10.45 -5.04 -11.27
CA PRO A 24 -11.09 -6.29 -10.86
C PRO A 24 -10.04 -7.29 -10.35
N ARG A 25 -10.43 -8.05 -9.31
CA ARG A 25 -9.58 -9.09 -8.71
C ARG A 25 -10.35 -10.41 -8.66
N PHE A 26 -9.62 -11.51 -8.45
CA PHE A 26 -10.18 -12.86 -8.36
C PHE A 26 -10.79 -13.19 -6.98
N TYR A 27 -10.72 -12.28 -6.00
CA TYR A 27 -11.29 -12.41 -4.66
C TYR A 27 -12.29 -11.28 -4.37
N ARG A 28 -13.17 -11.50 -3.40
CA ARG A 28 -14.30 -10.61 -3.13
C ARG A 28 -13.97 -9.50 -2.15
N GLY A 29 -14.62 -8.35 -2.35
CA GLY A 29 -14.57 -7.16 -1.52
C GLY A 29 -15.03 -5.93 -2.29
N GLY A 30 -14.81 -4.75 -1.73
CA GLY A 30 -15.15 -3.46 -2.33
C GLY A 30 -16.27 -2.72 -1.59
N ALA A 31 -17.09 -3.42 -0.80
CA ALA A 31 -18.17 -2.78 -0.05
C ALA A 31 -17.67 -1.79 1.02
N ALA A 32 -16.53 -2.07 1.66
CA ALA A 32 -15.94 -1.13 2.62
C ALA A 32 -15.32 0.08 1.91
N ILE A 33 -14.73 -0.10 0.72
CA ILE A 33 -14.23 1.00 -0.11
C ILE A 33 -15.39 1.92 -0.52
N ALA A 34 -16.48 1.35 -1.04
CA ALA A 34 -17.66 2.10 -1.44
C ALA A 34 -18.24 2.93 -0.28
N ARG A 35 -18.41 2.31 0.91
CA ARG A 35 -18.84 3.03 2.13
C ARG A 35 -17.83 4.09 2.58
N PHE A 36 -16.54 3.85 2.40
CA PHE A 36 -15.50 4.80 2.77
C PHE A 36 -15.53 6.04 1.87
N ARG A 37 -15.73 5.85 0.56
CA ARG A 37 -15.79 6.93 -0.44
C ARG A 37 -17.15 7.59 -0.58
N ASP A 38 -18.19 7.08 0.12
CA ASP A 38 -19.59 7.47 -0.05
C ASP A 38 -20.06 7.31 -1.52
N GLU A 39 -19.66 6.19 -2.12
CA GLU A 39 -19.97 5.80 -3.49
C GLU A 39 -20.81 4.51 -3.52
N PRO A 40 -21.58 4.23 -4.57
CA PRO A 40 -22.28 2.95 -4.72
C PRO A 40 -21.27 1.81 -4.90
N VAL A 41 -21.64 0.61 -4.44
CA VAL A 41 -20.87 -0.60 -4.69
C VAL A 41 -20.92 -0.93 -6.18
N ALA A 42 -19.77 -0.93 -6.86
CA ALA A 42 -19.69 -1.17 -8.30
C ALA A 42 -19.82 -2.67 -8.64
N ASP A 43 -19.08 -3.51 -7.89
CA ASP A 43 -19.00 -4.97 -8.07
C ASP A 43 -18.46 -5.58 -6.77
N ASP A 44 -18.64 -6.88 -6.53
CA ASP A 44 -18.09 -7.58 -5.37
C ASP A 44 -16.68 -8.15 -5.62
N HIS A 45 -16.12 -7.96 -6.80
CA HIS A 45 -14.74 -8.33 -7.19
C HIS A 45 -13.84 -7.11 -7.47
N VAL A 46 -14.09 -6.00 -6.78
CA VAL A 46 -13.26 -4.79 -6.79
C VAL A 46 -12.75 -4.44 -5.38
N PRO A 47 -12.05 -5.40 -4.74
CA PRO A 47 -11.61 -5.28 -3.34
C PRO A 47 -10.47 -4.30 -3.13
N GLU A 48 -9.89 -3.76 -4.19
CA GLU A 48 -8.74 -2.86 -4.14
C GLU A 48 -9.04 -1.54 -4.88
N ASP A 49 -8.68 -0.42 -4.26
CA ASP A 49 -8.63 0.89 -4.91
C ASP A 49 -7.18 1.36 -4.97
N TRP A 50 -6.61 1.41 -6.16
CA TRP A 50 -5.20 1.75 -6.40
C TRP A 50 -5.03 3.27 -6.51
N VAL A 51 -4.83 3.89 -5.35
CA VAL A 51 -4.79 5.35 -5.23
C VAL A 51 -3.47 5.91 -5.77
N ALA A 52 -3.56 6.83 -6.74
CA ALA A 52 -2.38 7.44 -7.37
C ALA A 52 -1.36 6.41 -7.89
N SER A 53 -1.84 5.34 -8.50
CA SER A 53 -0.99 4.23 -8.93
C SER A 53 -0.23 4.52 -10.23
N PRO A 54 1.12 4.40 -10.23
CA PRO A 54 1.93 4.34 -11.43
C PRO A 54 2.10 2.91 -11.96
N THR A 55 1.57 1.91 -11.23
CA THR A 55 1.82 0.48 -11.38
C THR A 55 0.65 -0.21 -12.08
N THR A 56 0.95 -1.22 -12.89
CA THR A 56 -0.06 -2.11 -13.48
C THR A 56 -0.19 -3.41 -12.69
N LEU A 57 -1.35 -4.08 -12.81
CA LEU A 57 -1.44 -5.47 -12.42
C LEU A 57 -0.37 -6.30 -13.15
N PHE A 58 0.12 -7.33 -12.48
CA PHE A 58 1.11 -8.22 -13.08
C PHE A 58 0.54 -8.88 -14.35
N GLY A 59 1.31 -8.80 -15.43
CA GLY A 59 0.88 -9.30 -16.75
C GLY A 59 0.00 -8.35 -17.56
N GLU A 60 -0.45 -7.22 -16.99
CA GLU A 60 -1.32 -6.25 -17.64
C GLU A 60 -0.57 -5.01 -18.15
N ALA A 61 -1.05 -4.44 -19.24
CA ALA A 61 -0.39 -3.28 -19.86
C ALA A 61 -0.83 -1.92 -19.27
N ALA A 62 -2.07 -1.83 -18.77
CA ALA A 62 -2.67 -0.57 -18.34
C ALA A 62 -3.57 -0.67 -17.12
N LEU A 63 -4.07 -1.86 -16.79
CA LEU A 63 -4.98 -2.07 -15.66
C LEU A 63 -4.25 -1.74 -14.35
N GLY A 64 -4.88 -0.94 -13.48
CA GLY A 64 -4.29 -0.45 -12.23
C GLY A 64 -3.66 0.94 -12.31
N LEU A 65 -3.41 1.49 -13.51
CA LEU A 65 -2.84 2.83 -13.66
C LEU A 65 -3.86 3.92 -13.32
N SER A 66 -3.46 4.85 -12.46
CA SER A 66 -4.29 6.03 -12.15
C SER A 66 -4.16 7.13 -13.19
N ARG A 67 -5.32 7.76 -13.49
CA ARG A 67 -5.40 8.98 -14.28
C ARG A 67 -5.51 10.20 -13.36
N LEU A 68 -4.89 11.28 -13.77
CA LEU A 68 -5.10 12.59 -13.15
C LEU A 68 -6.48 13.15 -13.55
N PRO A 69 -7.12 13.99 -12.74
CA PRO A 69 -8.39 14.61 -13.07
C PRO A 69 -8.35 15.32 -14.42
N GLY A 70 -9.18 14.85 -15.36
CA GLY A 70 -9.29 15.40 -16.73
C GLY A 70 -8.02 15.29 -17.59
N GLY A 71 -7.06 14.47 -17.19
CA GLY A 71 -5.74 14.50 -17.76
C GLY A 71 -5.10 13.13 -18.09
N PRO A 72 -3.78 13.13 -18.26
CA PRO A 72 -2.99 11.97 -18.64
C PRO A 72 -2.90 10.93 -17.52
N LEU A 73 -2.31 9.77 -17.82
CA LEU A 73 -1.88 8.82 -16.81
C LEU A 73 -0.83 9.46 -15.89
N LEU A 74 -0.95 9.25 -14.58
CA LEU A 74 -0.01 9.77 -13.58
C LEU A 74 1.44 9.44 -13.94
N ARG A 75 1.74 8.21 -14.34
CA ARG A 75 3.11 7.81 -14.71
C ARG A 75 3.70 8.63 -15.86
N HIS A 76 2.86 9.07 -16.81
CA HIS A 76 3.33 9.92 -17.91
C HIS A 76 3.58 11.36 -17.45
N ALA A 77 2.73 11.89 -16.56
CA ALA A 77 2.93 13.22 -15.98
C ALA A 77 4.19 13.27 -15.12
N VAL A 78 4.43 12.24 -14.30
CA VAL A 78 5.66 12.12 -13.50
C VAL A 78 6.89 12.01 -14.39
N ALA A 79 6.85 11.19 -15.45
CA ALA A 79 7.97 11.04 -16.38
C ALA A 79 8.31 12.32 -17.14
N ALA A 80 7.31 13.15 -17.44
CA ALA A 80 7.49 14.43 -18.12
C ALA A 80 8.13 15.52 -17.25
N ALA A 81 7.89 15.50 -15.92
CA ALA A 81 8.41 16.51 -14.99
C ALA A 81 8.76 15.88 -13.62
N PRO A 82 9.72 14.94 -13.53
CA PRO A 82 9.94 14.12 -12.35
C PRO A 82 10.28 14.93 -11.10
N GLU A 83 11.11 15.97 -11.19
CA GLU A 83 11.47 16.77 -10.01
C GLU A 83 10.31 17.62 -9.48
N VAL A 84 9.40 18.05 -10.35
CA VAL A 84 8.19 18.78 -9.94
C VAL A 84 7.25 17.87 -9.13
N TRP A 85 7.10 16.63 -9.57
CA TRP A 85 6.26 15.65 -8.88
C TRP A 85 6.90 15.08 -7.63
N LEU A 86 8.15 14.63 -7.73
CA LEU A 86 8.80 13.78 -6.72
C LEU A 86 9.83 14.52 -5.86
N GLY A 87 10.31 15.67 -6.31
CA GLY A 87 11.39 16.42 -5.71
C GLY A 87 12.78 15.96 -6.14
N PRO A 88 13.77 16.88 -6.15
CA PRO A 88 15.10 16.60 -6.69
C PRO A 88 15.87 15.53 -5.92
N ALA A 89 15.70 15.44 -4.59
CA ALA A 89 16.36 14.41 -3.78
C ALA A 89 15.84 13.00 -4.12
N HIS A 90 14.52 12.86 -4.28
CA HIS A 90 13.89 11.59 -4.67
C HIS A 90 14.34 11.17 -6.08
N VAL A 91 14.33 12.12 -7.04
CA VAL A 91 14.72 11.82 -8.44
C VAL A 91 16.17 11.38 -8.55
N ARG A 92 17.08 11.96 -7.78
CA ARG A 92 18.50 11.50 -7.76
C ARG A 92 18.63 10.03 -7.37
N ARG A 93 17.78 9.52 -6.48
CA ARG A 93 17.86 8.15 -5.97
C ARG A 93 17.04 7.16 -6.77
N PHE A 94 15.82 7.52 -7.12
CA PHE A 94 14.85 6.59 -7.71
C PHE A 94 14.51 6.87 -9.17
N GLY A 95 14.93 8.03 -9.72
CA GLY A 95 14.55 8.49 -11.05
C GLY A 95 13.11 9.01 -11.07
N ALA A 96 12.43 8.83 -12.19
CA ALA A 96 11.03 9.21 -12.37
C ALA A 96 10.03 8.16 -11.83
N ASP A 97 10.44 7.38 -10.84
CA ASP A 97 9.62 6.34 -10.20
C ASP A 97 9.21 6.83 -8.81
N PRO A 98 7.90 6.94 -8.49
CA PRO A 98 7.45 7.30 -7.15
C PRO A 98 7.91 6.36 -6.04
N ALA A 99 8.36 5.15 -6.36
CA ALA A 99 8.81 4.11 -5.42
C ALA A 99 7.74 3.75 -4.36
N LEU A 100 6.47 3.92 -4.70
CA LEU A 100 5.34 3.73 -3.80
C LEU A 100 4.09 3.33 -4.60
N LEU A 101 3.35 2.35 -4.11
CA LEU A 101 1.96 2.09 -4.45
C LEU A 101 1.12 2.14 -3.18
N VAL A 102 -0.01 2.82 -3.24
CA VAL A 102 -0.99 2.92 -2.14
C VAL A 102 -2.30 2.33 -2.60
N LYS A 103 -2.91 1.51 -1.74
CA LYS A 103 -4.23 0.96 -1.98
C LYS A 103 -5.14 1.14 -0.76
N LEU A 104 -6.43 1.26 -1.00
CA LEU A 104 -7.45 0.84 -0.05
C LEU A 104 -7.78 -0.62 -0.38
N LEU A 105 -7.70 -1.51 0.61
CA LEU A 105 -8.00 -2.93 0.41
C LEU A 105 -9.09 -3.37 1.39
N ASP A 106 -10.17 -3.91 0.85
CA ASP A 106 -11.32 -4.47 1.57
C ASP A 106 -11.32 -6.00 1.41
N ALA A 107 -10.95 -6.71 2.44
CA ALA A 107 -11.03 -8.16 2.47
C ALA A 107 -12.48 -8.62 2.69
N GLY A 108 -13.33 -8.55 1.67
CA GLY A 108 -14.73 -9.02 1.72
C GLY A 108 -14.87 -10.52 1.90
N GLN A 109 -13.79 -11.26 1.67
CA GLN A 109 -13.51 -12.62 2.11
C GLN A 109 -12.06 -12.67 2.58
N ARG A 110 -11.65 -13.70 3.34
CA ARG A 110 -10.22 -13.92 3.61
C ARG A 110 -9.46 -14.01 2.28
N LEU A 111 -8.33 -13.31 2.17
CA LEU A 111 -7.47 -13.45 0.99
C LEU A 111 -6.82 -14.85 0.97
N PRO A 112 -6.41 -15.37 -0.20
CA PRO A 112 -5.61 -16.57 -0.26
C PRO A 112 -4.28 -16.38 0.47
N VAL A 113 -3.70 -17.44 1.01
CA VAL A 113 -2.34 -17.37 1.53
C VAL A 113 -1.36 -17.19 0.38
N HIS A 114 -0.51 -16.18 0.47
CA HIS A 114 0.49 -15.85 -0.54
C HIS A 114 1.73 -15.25 0.10
N CYS A 115 2.76 -15.02 -0.69
CA CYS A 115 3.89 -14.20 -0.30
C CYS A 115 4.40 -13.36 -1.49
N HIS A 116 5.23 -12.38 -1.17
CA HIS A 116 5.81 -11.49 -2.18
C HIS A 116 7.32 -11.67 -2.27
N PRO A 117 7.90 -11.70 -3.48
CA PRO A 117 9.35 -11.78 -3.61
C PRO A 117 10.03 -10.48 -3.18
N GLY A 118 11.26 -10.59 -2.67
CA GLY A 118 12.13 -9.43 -2.42
C GLY A 118 12.81 -8.93 -3.70
N ASP A 119 13.44 -7.73 -3.63
CA ASP A 119 14.05 -7.05 -4.78
C ASP A 119 15.07 -7.92 -5.52
N ASP A 120 15.95 -8.62 -4.79
CA ASP A 120 17.00 -9.45 -5.39
C ASP A 120 16.42 -10.66 -6.12
N TRP A 121 15.37 -11.26 -5.57
CA TRP A 121 14.66 -12.36 -6.22
C TRP A 121 13.94 -11.89 -7.48
N ALA A 122 13.19 -10.79 -7.36
CA ALA A 122 12.45 -10.18 -8.47
C ALA A 122 13.39 -9.79 -9.63
N ARG A 123 14.53 -9.19 -9.31
CA ARG A 123 15.55 -8.84 -10.32
C ARG A 123 16.13 -10.07 -11.01
N ARG A 124 16.43 -11.12 -10.24
CA ARG A 124 17.07 -12.34 -10.76
C ARG A 124 16.15 -13.17 -11.63
N HIS A 125 14.89 -13.31 -11.24
CA HIS A 125 13.96 -14.25 -11.88
C HIS A 125 12.94 -13.60 -12.81
N LEU A 126 12.63 -12.30 -12.61
CA LEU A 126 11.64 -11.56 -13.39
C LEU A 126 12.23 -10.37 -14.16
N GLY A 127 13.48 -9.99 -13.90
CA GLY A 127 14.08 -8.81 -14.51
C GLY A 127 13.48 -7.47 -14.06
N THR A 128 12.72 -7.46 -12.95
CA THR A 128 12.06 -6.27 -12.42
C THR A 128 12.88 -5.63 -11.30
N ARG A 129 12.74 -4.30 -11.14
CA ARG A 129 13.48 -3.55 -10.11
C ARG A 129 12.97 -3.85 -8.70
N TRP A 130 11.64 -3.92 -8.56
CA TRP A 130 10.97 -3.95 -7.27
C TRP A 130 10.47 -5.35 -6.92
N GLY A 131 10.73 -5.76 -5.69
CA GLY A 131 9.97 -6.77 -5.01
C GLY A 131 8.65 -6.19 -4.48
N LYS A 132 8.09 -6.80 -3.43
CA LYS A 132 6.87 -6.29 -2.81
C LYS A 132 6.91 -6.45 -1.29
N THR A 133 7.70 -5.63 -0.61
CA THR A 133 7.47 -5.36 0.81
C THR A 133 6.26 -4.45 0.92
N GLU A 134 5.37 -4.73 1.86
CA GLU A 134 4.14 -3.98 2.07
C GLU A 134 3.88 -3.70 3.55
N SER A 135 2.87 -2.89 3.82
CA SER A 135 2.38 -2.60 5.15
C SER A 135 0.90 -2.29 5.12
N TRP A 136 0.23 -2.55 6.24
CA TRP A 136 -1.20 -2.30 6.41
C TRP A 136 -1.44 -1.35 7.56
N VAL A 137 -2.23 -0.31 7.34
CA VAL A 137 -2.83 0.52 8.40
C VAL A 137 -4.30 0.16 8.45
N VAL A 138 -4.73 -0.50 9.52
CA VAL A 138 -6.10 -0.98 9.68
C VAL A 138 -7.05 0.19 9.89
N LEU A 139 -8.03 0.33 9.01
CA LEU A 139 -9.07 1.36 9.07
C LEU A 139 -10.33 0.88 9.78
N ALA A 140 -10.73 -0.35 9.51
CA ALA A 140 -11.92 -0.97 10.10
C ALA A 140 -11.80 -2.49 10.13
N THR A 141 -12.62 -3.12 11.00
CA THR A 141 -12.79 -4.56 11.09
C THR A 141 -14.27 -4.90 11.06
N GLY A 142 -14.67 -5.91 10.27
CA GLY A 142 -16.07 -6.34 10.14
C GLY A 142 -16.55 -7.22 11.29
N THR A 143 -15.61 -7.79 12.07
CA THR A 143 -15.89 -8.70 13.20
C THR A 143 -15.00 -8.38 14.39
N ALA A 144 -15.44 -8.77 15.61
CA ALA A 144 -14.63 -8.64 16.82
C ALA A 144 -13.41 -9.58 16.83
N ASP A 145 -13.43 -10.62 16.01
CA ASP A 145 -12.37 -11.63 15.91
C ASP A 145 -11.50 -11.46 14.65
N ALA A 146 -11.46 -10.25 14.11
CA ALA A 146 -10.68 -9.92 12.93
C ALA A 146 -9.18 -10.16 13.18
N ALA A 147 -8.52 -10.79 12.21
CA ALA A 147 -7.11 -11.13 12.31
C ALA A 147 -6.46 -11.18 10.92
N VAL A 148 -5.15 -11.04 10.91
CA VAL A 148 -4.30 -11.40 9.77
C VAL A 148 -3.49 -12.64 10.14
N HIS A 149 -2.98 -13.38 9.15
CA HIS A 149 -2.01 -14.44 9.39
C HIS A 149 -0.67 -14.02 8.79
N LEU A 150 0.42 -14.23 9.52
CA LEU A 150 1.72 -13.65 9.16
C LEU A 150 2.89 -14.52 9.66
N GLY A 151 3.69 -15.04 8.73
CA GLY A 151 4.89 -15.81 9.03
C GLY A 151 4.63 -17.17 9.66
N PHE A 152 5.52 -18.12 9.42
CA PHE A 152 5.40 -19.45 10.03
C PHE A 152 5.74 -19.41 11.51
N ARG A 153 5.01 -20.18 12.33
CA ARG A 153 5.28 -20.34 13.77
C ARG A 153 6.59 -21.08 14.04
N GLU A 154 6.87 -22.07 13.20
CA GLU A 154 8.06 -22.90 13.23
C GLU A 154 8.69 -22.97 11.84
N GLN A 155 9.95 -23.40 11.75
CA GLN A 155 10.59 -23.59 10.47
C GLN A 155 9.89 -24.68 9.67
N VAL A 156 9.60 -24.41 8.39
CA VAL A 156 8.99 -25.34 7.44
C VAL A 156 10.04 -25.77 6.42
N ASP A 157 10.24 -27.08 6.23
CA ASP A 157 11.13 -27.56 5.19
C ASP A 157 10.57 -27.37 3.77
N PRO A 158 11.43 -27.33 2.73
CA PRO A 158 10.99 -27.07 1.36
C PRO A 158 9.98 -28.08 0.83
N GLU A 159 10.17 -29.35 1.13
CA GLU A 159 9.34 -30.46 0.64
C GLU A 159 7.94 -30.39 1.26
N THR A 160 7.86 -30.10 2.56
CA THR A 160 6.59 -29.91 3.27
C THR A 160 5.80 -28.74 2.68
N LEU A 161 6.43 -27.57 2.47
CA LEU A 161 5.78 -26.43 1.86
C LEU A 161 5.30 -26.75 0.43
N ALA A 162 6.17 -27.33 -0.40
CA ALA A 162 5.82 -27.70 -1.76
C ALA A 162 4.63 -28.68 -1.79
N GLY A 163 4.63 -29.67 -0.90
CA GLY A 163 3.53 -30.63 -0.77
C GLY A 163 2.21 -30.00 -0.32
N TRP A 164 2.23 -29.01 0.59
CA TRP A 164 1.01 -28.28 0.96
C TRP A 164 0.45 -27.48 -0.22
N VAL A 165 1.32 -26.77 -0.94
CA VAL A 165 0.93 -25.97 -2.11
C VAL A 165 0.39 -26.87 -3.22
N GLU A 166 1.05 -27.97 -3.56
CA GLU A 166 0.62 -28.93 -4.59
C GLU A 166 -0.76 -29.52 -4.29
N ARG A 167 -0.99 -29.94 -3.03
CA ARG A 167 -2.28 -30.50 -2.60
C ARG A 167 -3.33 -29.46 -2.27
N GLN A 168 -2.98 -28.18 -2.25
CA GLN A 168 -3.83 -27.08 -1.80
C GLN A 168 -4.37 -27.32 -0.38
N ASP A 169 -3.47 -27.67 0.52
CA ASP A 169 -3.76 -27.93 1.93
C ASP A 169 -3.80 -26.62 2.72
N ALA A 170 -4.87 -25.85 2.47
CA ALA A 170 -5.05 -24.52 3.08
C ALA A 170 -5.10 -24.60 4.61
N GLU A 171 -5.65 -25.67 5.18
CA GLU A 171 -5.72 -25.86 6.63
C GLU A 171 -4.32 -26.01 7.23
N ALA A 172 -3.45 -26.84 6.62
CA ALA A 172 -2.08 -27.01 7.06
C ALA A 172 -1.28 -25.71 6.95
N ILE A 173 -1.40 -24.97 5.82
CA ILE A 173 -0.71 -23.69 5.61
C ILE A 173 -1.17 -22.67 6.66
N LEU A 174 -2.48 -22.41 6.80
CA LEU A 174 -3.02 -21.48 7.78
C LEU A 174 -2.68 -21.87 9.21
N GLY A 175 -2.78 -23.16 9.52
CA GLY A 175 -2.43 -23.71 10.82
C GLY A 175 -0.95 -23.53 11.18
N ALA A 176 -0.06 -23.42 10.21
CA ALA A 176 1.37 -23.16 10.40
C ALA A 176 1.71 -21.67 10.61
N LEU A 177 0.81 -20.75 10.23
CA LEU A 177 1.03 -19.30 10.37
C LEU A 177 0.63 -18.79 11.77
N HIS A 178 1.22 -17.67 12.16
CA HIS A 178 0.73 -16.91 13.32
C HIS A 178 -0.58 -16.22 12.95
N ARG A 179 -1.60 -16.40 13.80
CA ARG A 179 -2.81 -15.60 13.77
C ARG A 179 -2.62 -14.36 14.64
N VAL A 180 -2.69 -13.19 14.04
CA VAL A 180 -2.46 -11.88 14.68
C VAL A 180 -3.78 -11.12 14.71
N PRO A 181 -4.44 -10.98 15.88
CA PRO A 181 -5.62 -10.13 16.02
C PRO A 181 -5.29 -8.69 15.67
N VAL A 182 -6.22 -8.01 14.99
CA VAL A 182 -6.05 -6.61 14.56
C VAL A 182 -7.25 -5.75 14.96
N GLU A 183 -6.95 -4.47 15.23
CA GLU A 183 -7.94 -3.46 15.59
C GLU A 183 -7.75 -2.20 14.72
N PRO A 184 -8.80 -1.39 14.54
CA PRO A 184 -8.68 -0.11 13.82
C PRO A 184 -7.60 0.79 14.43
N GLY A 185 -6.66 1.21 13.60
CA GLY A 185 -5.52 2.02 13.98
C GLY A 185 -4.20 1.25 14.16
N ASP A 186 -4.23 -0.08 14.16
CA ASP A 186 -3.00 -0.89 14.09
C ASP A 186 -2.28 -0.67 12.77
N ALA A 187 -0.96 -0.77 12.81
CA ALA A 187 -0.11 -0.74 11.62
C ALA A 187 0.85 -1.93 11.65
N ILE A 188 1.00 -2.61 10.51
CA ILE A 188 1.78 -3.84 10.39
C ILE A 188 2.68 -3.73 9.16
N LEU A 189 3.98 -3.97 9.35
CA LEU A 189 4.94 -4.17 8.26
C LEU A 189 4.95 -5.64 7.85
N VAL A 190 4.89 -5.90 6.56
CA VAL A 190 4.95 -7.24 5.96
C VAL A 190 6.16 -7.32 5.03
N PRO A 191 7.32 -7.71 5.55
CA PRO A 191 8.51 -7.89 4.72
C PRO A 191 8.29 -8.90 3.59
N ALA A 192 8.91 -8.63 2.44
CA ALA A 192 8.93 -9.60 1.34
C ALA A 192 9.44 -10.97 1.81
N GLY A 193 8.89 -12.03 1.24
CA GLY A 193 9.15 -13.42 1.60
C GLY A 193 8.23 -13.99 2.68
N ILE A 194 7.63 -13.16 3.52
CA ILE A 194 6.77 -13.67 4.59
C ILE A 194 5.44 -14.17 4.01
N PRO A 195 5.07 -15.44 4.23
CA PRO A 195 3.73 -15.93 3.89
C PRO A 195 2.68 -15.26 4.78
N HIS A 196 1.60 -14.77 4.16
CA HIS A 196 0.58 -14.02 4.88
C HIS A 196 -0.79 -14.09 4.20
N THR A 197 -1.81 -13.67 4.95
CA THR A 197 -3.16 -13.39 4.43
C THR A 197 -3.89 -12.41 5.33
N ILE A 198 -4.79 -11.61 4.75
CA ILE A 198 -5.70 -10.71 5.45
C ILE A 198 -7.03 -11.44 5.66
N GLY A 199 -7.52 -11.46 6.90
CA GLY A 199 -8.78 -12.08 7.26
C GLY A 199 -9.99 -11.30 6.77
N GLU A 200 -11.12 -12.01 6.64
CA GLU A 200 -12.38 -11.43 6.21
C GLU A 200 -12.82 -10.25 7.07
N GLY A 201 -13.32 -9.20 6.43
CA GLY A 201 -13.83 -7.99 7.06
C GLY A 201 -12.75 -6.98 7.47
N VAL A 202 -11.47 -7.27 7.25
CA VAL A 202 -10.40 -6.31 7.53
C VAL A 202 -10.31 -5.31 6.37
N PHE A 203 -10.37 -4.01 6.68
CA PHE A 203 -10.21 -2.91 5.72
C PHE A 203 -8.99 -2.08 6.05
N VAL A 204 -8.08 -1.91 5.10
CA VAL A 204 -6.77 -1.29 5.33
C VAL A 204 -6.42 -0.21 4.30
N VAL A 205 -5.52 0.70 4.70
CA VAL A 205 -4.61 1.39 3.78
C VAL A 205 -3.38 0.52 3.65
N GLU A 206 -3.09 0.05 2.45
CA GLU A 206 -1.89 -0.70 2.12
C GLU A 206 -0.87 0.24 1.46
N LEU A 207 0.35 0.27 1.98
CA LEU A 207 1.50 0.88 1.32
C LEU A 207 2.44 -0.23 0.91
N GLN A 208 2.93 -0.20 -0.32
CA GLN A 208 3.82 -1.23 -0.83
C GLN A 208 4.85 -0.66 -1.82
N GLN A 209 5.91 -1.43 -2.08
CA GLN A 209 6.77 -1.20 -3.23
C GLN A 209 5.93 -1.27 -4.51
N PRO A 210 6.26 -0.48 -5.57
CA PRO A 210 5.40 -0.34 -6.75
C PRO A 210 5.45 -1.55 -7.68
N SER A 211 4.97 -2.69 -7.22
CA SER A 211 4.83 -3.92 -7.98
C SER A 211 3.57 -4.68 -7.56
N ASP A 212 3.08 -5.59 -8.42
CA ASP A 212 1.96 -6.50 -8.12
C ASP A 212 2.42 -7.96 -8.16
N LEU A 213 3.59 -8.23 -7.57
CA LEU A 213 4.19 -9.57 -7.56
C LEU A 213 3.67 -10.38 -6.39
N SER A 214 2.92 -11.46 -6.67
CA SER A 214 2.40 -12.38 -5.66
C SER A 214 2.65 -13.83 -6.05
N VAL A 215 3.26 -14.60 -5.17
CA VAL A 215 3.37 -16.06 -5.27
C VAL A 215 2.26 -16.65 -4.41
N MET A 216 1.30 -17.31 -5.05
CA MET A 216 0.16 -17.91 -4.39
C MET A 216 0.54 -19.24 -3.74
N LEU A 217 0.23 -19.40 -2.46
CA LEU A 217 0.37 -20.67 -1.75
C LEU A 217 -0.99 -21.40 -1.66
N GLU A 218 -2.08 -20.67 -1.85
CA GLU A 218 -3.45 -21.13 -1.83
C GLU A 218 -4.24 -20.50 -2.97
N TRP A 219 -5.09 -21.30 -3.67
CA TRP A 219 -5.97 -20.78 -4.74
C TRP A 219 -7.24 -21.57 -4.97
N ARG A 220 -7.38 -22.80 -4.40
CA ARG A 220 -8.46 -23.74 -4.72
C ARG A 220 -9.87 -23.15 -4.63
N ASP A 221 -10.15 -22.34 -3.63
CA ASP A 221 -11.48 -21.77 -3.39
C ASP A 221 -11.59 -20.31 -3.84
N PHE A 222 -10.67 -19.88 -4.70
CA PHE A 222 -10.62 -18.56 -5.29
C PHE A 222 -10.73 -18.67 -6.81
N GLY A 223 -11.20 -17.64 -7.48
CA GLY A 223 -11.36 -17.60 -8.93
C GLY A 223 -10.04 -17.50 -9.71
N LEU A 224 -9.01 -18.24 -9.29
CA LEU A 224 -7.64 -18.20 -9.84
C LEU A 224 -7.20 -19.59 -10.27
N ASP A 225 -6.62 -19.70 -11.46
CA ASP A 225 -5.87 -20.89 -11.91
C ASP A 225 -4.42 -20.78 -11.41
N GLY A 226 -4.20 -21.28 -10.17
CA GLY A 226 -2.89 -21.15 -9.53
C GLY A 226 -1.78 -21.91 -10.25
N ASP A 227 -2.09 -22.98 -10.98
CA ASP A 227 -1.11 -23.72 -11.77
C ASP A 227 -0.57 -22.91 -12.97
N ARG A 228 -1.30 -21.90 -13.41
CA ARG A 228 -0.90 -21.00 -14.49
C ARG A 228 -0.44 -19.63 -13.99
N GLU A 229 -1.12 -19.10 -12.98
CA GLU A 229 -1.04 -17.69 -12.60
C GLU A 229 -0.36 -17.48 -11.23
N GLY A 230 -0.36 -18.53 -10.37
CA GLY A 230 0.09 -18.42 -8.99
C GLY A 230 1.61 -18.33 -8.77
N HIS A 231 2.42 -18.51 -9.80
CA HIS A 231 3.87 -18.62 -9.69
C HIS A 231 4.64 -17.60 -10.53
N LEU A 232 4.02 -16.48 -10.92
CA LEU A 232 4.64 -15.38 -11.68
C LEU A 232 5.29 -15.83 -13.02
N GLY A 233 4.84 -16.93 -13.61
CA GLY A 233 5.37 -17.48 -14.87
C GLY A 233 6.68 -18.26 -14.74
N VAL A 234 7.27 -18.42 -13.54
CA VAL A 234 8.58 -19.08 -13.34
C VAL A 234 8.47 -20.53 -12.84
N GLY A 235 7.27 -21.04 -12.63
CA GLY A 235 6.99 -22.34 -12.05
C GLY A 235 7.20 -22.41 -10.53
N TYR A 236 6.46 -23.30 -9.84
CA TYR A 236 6.47 -23.39 -8.38
C TYR A 236 7.82 -23.75 -7.78
N THR A 237 8.62 -24.59 -8.44
CA THR A 237 9.98 -24.91 -7.96
C THR A 237 10.83 -23.66 -7.76
N THR A 238 10.73 -22.69 -8.67
CA THR A 238 11.43 -21.41 -8.57
C THR A 238 10.68 -20.45 -7.64
N ALA A 239 9.36 -20.31 -7.81
CA ALA A 239 8.55 -19.35 -7.07
C ALA A 239 8.64 -19.56 -5.55
N LEU A 240 8.57 -20.80 -5.05
CA LEU A 240 8.65 -21.11 -3.63
C LEU A 240 10.01 -20.77 -2.99
N THR A 241 11.06 -20.52 -3.80
CA THR A 241 12.34 -20.06 -3.25
C THR A 241 12.30 -18.63 -2.68
N CYS A 242 11.26 -17.84 -2.99
CA CYS A 242 11.11 -16.52 -2.39
C CYS A 242 10.48 -16.56 -0.98
N VAL A 243 9.91 -17.71 -0.56
CA VAL A 243 9.20 -17.82 0.72
C VAL A 243 10.20 -17.91 1.88
N ASP A 244 10.06 -17.03 2.87
CA ASP A 244 10.75 -17.15 4.16
C ASP A 244 10.08 -18.28 4.97
N ARG A 245 10.76 -19.43 4.99
CA ARG A 245 10.34 -20.64 5.68
C ARG A 245 10.83 -20.74 7.13
N SER A 246 11.51 -19.71 7.62
CA SER A 246 11.98 -19.67 9.00
C SER A 246 10.81 -19.51 9.98
N GLY A 247 10.97 -20.04 11.18
CA GLY A 247 10.04 -19.78 12.27
C GLY A 247 10.18 -18.34 12.78
N TRP A 248 9.03 -17.70 13.01
CA TRP A 248 8.97 -16.33 13.54
C TRP A 248 8.62 -16.39 15.02
N GLY A 249 9.57 -16.08 15.89
CA GLY A 249 9.31 -15.94 17.32
C GLY A 249 8.42 -14.73 17.64
N ALA A 250 7.77 -14.75 18.80
CA ALA A 250 6.83 -13.71 19.21
C ALA A 250 7.44 -12.30 19.22
N GLU A 251 8.70 -12.15 19.63
CA GLU A 251 9.42 -10.86 19.66
C GLU A 251 9.62 -10.30 18.24
N ARG A 252 10.09 -11.14 17.30
CA ARG A 252 10.29 -10.75 15.90
C ARG A 252 8.97 -10.37 15.25
N LEU A 253 7.88 -11.11 15.55
CA LEU A 253 6.56 -10.79 15.05
C LEU A 253 6.03 -9.47 15.63
N ALA A 254 6.22 -9.25 16.94
CA ALA A 254 5.82 -8.03 17.62
C ALA A 254 6.55 -6.78 17.09
N SER A 255 7.80 -6.90 16.62
CA SER A 255 8.56 -5.79 16.04
C SER A 255 7.94 -5.25 14.75
N LEU A 256 7.18 -6.07 14.03
CA LEU A 256 6.48 -5.68 12.79
C LEU A 256 5.21 -4.87 13.04
N ARG A 257 4.69 -4.86 14.27
CA ARG A 257 3.41 -4.23 14.60
C ARG A 257 3.58 -2.97 15.44
N ARG A 258 2.72 -1.99 15.19
CA ARG A 258 2.46 -0.85 16.07
C ARG A 258 0.97 -0.75 16.33
N SER A 259 0.58 -0.79 17.59
CA SER A 259 -0.81 -0.52 17.98
C SER A 259 -1.13 0.96 17.85
N ARG A 260 -2.41 1.28 17.77
CA ARG A 260 -2.87 2.67 17.71
C ARG A 260 -2.29 3.50 18.86
N GLY A 261 -1.67 4.64 18.55
CA GLY A 261 -1.04 5.53 19.53
C GLY A 261 0.35 5.10 20.00
N ALA A 262 0.90 3.99 19.48
CA ALA A 262 2.27 3.56 19.76
C ALA A 262 3.28 4.05 18.71
N GLY A 263 2.86 4.91 17.81
CA GLY A 263 3.71 5.52 16.79
C GLY A 263 4.65 6.58 17.37
N ARG A 264 5.64 6.95 16.61
CA ARG A 264 6.62 7.99 16.98
C ARG A 264 6.13 9.37 16.55
N ALA A 265 5.92 10.28 17.49
CA ALA A 265 5.62 11.68 17.17
C ALA A 265 6.80 12.32 16.39
N THR A 266 6.48 13.00 15.29
CA THR A 266 7.45 13.74 14.45
C THR A 266 7.20 15.24 14.42
N GLY A 267 6.04 15.67 14.89
CA GLY A 267 5.63 17.07 15.00
C GLY A 267 4.27 17.20 15.68
N PRO A 268 3.80 18.44 15.90
CA PRO A 268 2.48 18.68 16.45
C PRO A 268 1.38 18.00 15.61
N GLY A 269 0.69 17.04 16.19
CA GLY A 269 -0.38 16.30 15.50
C GLY A 269 0.09 15.32 14.41
N VAL A 270 1.38 15.01 14.33
CA VAL A 270 1.95 14.07 13.34
C VAL A 270 2.65 12.92 14.05
N GLU A 271 2.27 11.69 13.67
CA GLU A 271 2.78 10.44 14.24
C GLU A 271 3.16 9.47 13.12
N ARG A 272 4.41 8.97 13.09
CA ARG A 272 4.80 7.82 12.25
C ARG A 272 4.20 6.56 12.83
N VAL A 273 3.43 5.84 12.02
CA VAL A 273 2.67 4.68 12.48
C VAL A 273 3.33 3.34 12.17
N LEU A 274 4.27 3.29 11.23
CA LEU A 274 5.00 2.07 10.89
C LEU A 274 6.28 1.90 11.72
N PRO A 275 6.78 0.66 11.86
CA PRO A 275 8.11 0.39 12.40
C PRO A 275 9.20 1.09 11.57
N PRO A 276 10.34 1.49 12.19
CA PRO A 276 11.44 2.18 11.47
C PRO A 276 12.00 1.39 10.30
N GLU A 277 11.92 0.08 10.33
CA GLU A 277 12.38 -0.82 9.27
C GLU A 277 11.62 -0.62 7.95
N ALA A 278 10.40 -0.03 8.02
CA ALA A 278 9.61 0.33 6.85
C ALA A 278 10.21 1.51 6.07
N ASP A 279 10.93 2.42 6.73
CA ASP A 279 11.38 3.71 6.17
C ASP A 279 12.23 3.58 4.90
N ARG A 280 12.90 2.44 4.71
CA ARG A 280 13.66 2.13 3.49
C ARG A 280 12.78 1.77 2.29
N PHE A 281 11.49 1.46 2.51
CA PHE A 281 10.53 1.08 1.47
C PHE A 281 9.44 2.13 1.28
N PHE A 282 8.91 2.65 2.38
CA PHE A 282 7.83 3.67 2.41
C PHE A 282 7.65 4.17 3.86
N ARG A 283 6.90 5.25 4.01
CA ARG A 283 6.58 5.83 5.32
C ARG A 283 5.09 6.13 5.41
N ALA A 284 4.50 5.91 6.58
CA ALA A 284 3.12 6.28 6.86
C ALA A 284 3.05 7.17 8.10
N GLU A 285 2.35 8.30 7.96
CA GLU A 285 2.10 9.26 9.04
C GLU A 285 0.61 9.36 9.28
N ARG A 286 0.20 9.28 10.55
CA ARG A 286 -1.13 9.69 10.97
C ARG A 286 -1.09 11.15 11.34
N VAL A 287 -1.94 11.94 10.71
CA VAL A 287 -2.00 13.39 10.93
C VAL A 287 -3.35 13.75 11.56
N ARG A 288 -3.28 14.44 12.72
CA ARG A 288 -4.42 14.99 13.47
C ARG A 288 -4.09 16.42 13.86
N PRO A 289 -4.54 17.43 13.10
CA PRO A 289 -4.26 18.82 13.42
C PRO A 289 -4.72 19.22 14.84
N ARG A 290 -3.86 19.96 15.59
CA ARG A 290 -4.17 20.45 16.96
C ARG A 290 -3.44 21.75 17.26
N PRO A 291 -3.95 22.93 16.93
CA PRO A 291 -5.06 23.23 16.01
C PRO A 291 -4.67 23.06 14.55
N GLU A 292 -3.37 23.04 14.22
CA GLU A 292 -2.83 22.82 12.88
C GLU A 292 -1.73 21.76 12.88
N ALA A 293 -1.47 21.17 11.72
CA ALA A 293 -0.31 20.34 11.46
C ALA A 293 0.41 20.88 10.22
N ARG A 294 1.75 20.97 10.30
CA ARG A 294 2.62 21.40 9.21
C ARG A 294 3.40 20.20 8.69
N LEU A 295 3.38 19.99 7.39
CA LEU A 295 4.04 18.89 6.72
C LEU A 295 5.02 19.44 5.68
N GLU A 296 6.19 18.81 5.60
CA GLU A 296 7.21 19.15 4.63
C GLU A 296 6.76 18.90 3.19
N ALA A 297 7.30 19.66 2.24
CA ALA A 297 7.13 19.40 0.81
C ALA A 297 7.58 17.99 0.44
N SER A 298 6.67 17.20 -0.10
CA SER A 298 6.96 15.83 -0.53
C SER A 298 5.87 15.33 -1.46
N PHE A 299 6.23 14.49 -2.42
CA PHE A 299 5.24 13.63 -3.06
C PHE A 299 4.56 12.77 -1.99
N SER A 300 3.25 12.80 -1.92
CA SER A 300 2.50 12.00 -0.96
C SER A 300 1.08 11.70 -1.43
N VAL A 301 0.53 10.60 -0.92
CA VAL A 301 -0.88 10.26 -1.05
C VAL A 301 -1.53 10.45 0.31
N LEU A 302 -2.62 11.23 0.36
CA LEU A 302 -3.39 11.48 1.57
C LEU A 302 -4.70 10.70 1.51
N ILE A 303 -5.00 9.96 2.59
CA ILE A 303 -6.26 9.23 2.79
C ILE A 303 -6.96 9.83 4.01
N VAL A 304 -8.05 10.55 3.81
CA VAL A 304 -8.79 11.19 4.90
C VAL A 304 -9.68 10.15 5.58
N THR A 305 -9.32 9.77 6.82
CA THR A 305 -9.95 8.66 7.54
C THR A 305 -11.09 9.10 8.45
N ALA A 306 -11.07 10.36 8.92
CA ALA A 306 -12.14 10.90 9.76
C ALA A 306 -12.23 12.43 9.67
N GLY A 307 -13.40 12.96 10.03
CA GLY A 307 -13.65 14.39 10.19
C GLY A 307 -13.65 15.18 8.89
N TRP A 308 -13.44 16.48 9.03
CA TRP A 308 -13.35 17.45 7.92
C TRP A 308 -12.34 18.52 8.24
N GLY A 309 -11.88 19.23 7.22
CA GLY A 309 -10.90 20.30 7.40
C GLY A 309 -10.44 20.93 6.10
N THR A 310 -9.27 21.55 6.16
CA THR A 310 -8.65 22.22 5.01
C THR A 310 -7.18 21.84 4.89
N LEU A 311 -6.72 21.77 3.65
CA LEU A 311 -5.32 21.64 3.28
C LEU A 311 -4.89 22.86 2.47
N GLU A 312 -3.97 23.63 3.02
CA GLU A 312 -3.34 24.78 2.34
C GLU A 312 -1.97 24.38 1.83
N THR A 313 -1.63 24.79 0.62
CA THR A 313 -0.30 24.61 0.00
C THR A 313 0.07 25.85 -0.79
N GLY A 314 1.28 26.40 -0.59
CA GLY A 314 1.74 27.59 -1.31
C GLY A 314 0.70 28.71 -1.33
N ASP A 315 0.56 29.38 -2.48
CA ASP A 315 -0.34 30.52 -2.68
C ASP A 315 -1.72 30.13 -3.27
N GLY A 316 -2.04 28.83 -3.32
CA GLY A 316 -3.30 28.33 -3.87
C GLY A 316 -4.46 28.43 -2.88
N PRO A 317 -5.73 28.31 -3.37
CA PRO A 317 -6.87 28.20 -2.47
C PRO A 317 -6.77 26.91 -1.63
N ALA A 318 -7.22 27.00 -0.37
CA ALA A 318 -7.31 25.83 0.48
C ALA A 318 -8.22 24.74 -0.14
N ALA A 319 -7.76 23.50 -0.12
CA ALA A 319 -8.59 22.36 -0.49
C ALA A 319 -9.41 21.91 0.72
N GLU A 320 -10.72 21.81 0.56
CA GLU A 320 -11.57 21.18 1.58
C GLU A 320 -11.32 19.68 1.64
N LEU A 321 -11.32 19.13 2.83
CA LEU A 321 -11.10 17.70 3.11
C LEU A 321 -12.27 17.13 3.86
N HIS A 322 -12.74 15.97 3.41
CA HIS A 322 -13.80 15.19 4.07
C HIS A 322 -13.39 13.73 4.18
N ARG A 323 -13.87 13.03 5.18
CA ARG A 323 -13.68 11.58 5.29
C ARG A 323 -14.04 10.90 3.96
N GLY A 324 -13.17 10.00 3.51
CA GLY A 324 -13.32 9.30 2.23
C GLY A 324 -12.51 9.91 1.09
N ASP A 325 -12.05 11.15 1.24
CA ASP A 325 -11.21 11.78 0.23
C ASP A 325 -9.85 11.10 0.12
N THR A 326 -9.38 10.97 -1.11
CA THR A 326 -8.02 10.59 -1.44
C THR A 326 -7.40 11.67 -2.32
N LEU A 327 -6.21 12.13 -1.94
CA LEU A 327 -5.51 13.20 -2.65
C LEU A 327 -4.09 12.78 -3.00
N LEU A 328 -3.65 13.22 -4.16
CA LEU A 328 -2.24 13.20 -4.55
C LEU A 328 -1.65 14.60 -4.33
N VAL A 329 -0.56 14.69 -3.59
CA VAL A 329 0.16 15.95 -3.37
C VAL A 329 1.52 15.86 -4.04
N PRO A 330 1.78 16.65 -5.09
CA PRO A 330 3.10 16.76 -5.72
C PRO A 330 4.10 17.46 -4.78
N HIS A 331 5.39 17.16 -4.92
CA HIS A 331 6.44 17.87 -4.18
C HIS A 331 6.39 19.37 -4.42
N ALA A 332 6.11 19.83 -5.64
CA ALA A 332 6.05 21.24 -6.01
C ALA A 332 4.87 22.00 -5.38
N ALA A 333 3.92 21.30 -4.74
CA ALA A 333 2.89 21.96 -3.93
C ALA A 333 3.48 22.66 -2.69
N GLY A 334 4.73 22.34 -2.31
CA GLY A 334 5.41 22.96 -1.20
C GLY A 334 4.98 22.43 0.18
N GLU A 335 5.24 23.25 1.20
CA GLU A 335 4.78 22.98 2.57
C GLU A 335 3.26 22.91 2.64
N GLN A 336 2.76 22.01 3.46
CA GLN A 336 1.33 21.74 3.63
C GLN A 336 0.90 22.14 5.04
N VAL A 337 -0.20 22.88 5.16
CA VAL A 337 -0.80 23.23 6.45
C VAL A 337 -2.20 22.66 6.51
N LEU A 338 -2.41 21.77 7.47
CA LEU A 338 -3.69 21.11 7.71
C LEU A 338 -4.38 21.72 8.92
N ARG A 339 -5.67 22.01 8.79
CA ARG A 339 -6.54 22.46 9.88
C ARG A 339 -7.87 21.73 9.82
N GLY A 340 -8.50 21.53 10.96
CA GLY A 340 -9.82 20.93 11.03
C GLY A 340 -10.13 20.36 12.41
N ASP A 341 -11.40 20.31 12.74
CA ASP A 341 -11.87 19.68 13.97
C ASP A 341 -12.21 18.21 13.70
N GLY A 342 -11.60 17.31 14.48
CA GLY A 342 -11.74 15.87 14.28
C GLY A 342 -11.14 15.33 12.99
N LEU A 343 -10.42 16.16 12.20
CA LEU A 343 -9.71 15.70 11.01
C LEU A 343 -8.63 14.67 11.39
N GLU A 344 -8.69 13.52 10.74
CA GLU A 344 -7.63 12.51 10.76
C GLU A 344 -7.37 12.03 9.33
N LEU A 345 -6.09 11.92 8.98
CA LEU A 345 -5.69 11.31 7.70
C LEU A 345 -4.43 10.45 7.87
N ILE A 346 -4.25 9.53 6.94
CA ILE A 346 -2.99 8.81 6.72
C ILE A 346 -2.29 9.46 5.54
N ARG A 347 -1.06 9.95 5.78
CA ARG A 347 -0.14 10.42 4.75
C ARG A 347 0.80 9.31 4.38
N CYS A 348 0.70 8.85 3.15
CA CYS A 348 1.54 7.80 2.57
C CYS A 348 2.68 8.45 1.78
N LEU A 349 3.90 8.08 2.08
CA LEU A 349 5.12 8.69 1.57
C LEU A 349 6.04 7.63 0.96
N PRO A 350 6.79 7.97 -0.11
CA PRO A 350 7.86 7.11 -0.61
C PRO A 350 8.97 6.92 0.45
N PRO A 351 9.94 6.01 0.20
CA PRO A 351 11.09 5.86 1.07
C PRO A 351 11.87 7.19 1.20
N HIS A 352 12.59 7.35 2.30
CA HIS A 352 13.40 8.56 2.49
C HIS A 352 14.52 8.59 1.44
N PRO A 353 14.72 9.71 0.72
CA PRO A 353 15.71 9.79 -0.35
C PRO A 353 17.16 9.63 0.14
N GLU A 354 17.46 9.94 1.39
CA GLU A 354 18.81 9.85 1.99
C GLU A 354 19.10 8.51 2.67
N GLY A 355 18.11 7.60 2.72
CA GLY A 355 18.24 6.30 3.40
C GLY A 355 17.86 6.36 4.88
N ALA A 356 17.77 5.18 5.53
CA ALA A 356 17.36 5.07 6.93
C ALA A 356 18.46 5.41 7.94
N ASN A 357 19.61 5.95 7.50
CA ASN A 357 20.82 6.10 8.33
C ASN A 357 21.03 7.49 8.94
N ASP A 358 20.11 8.45 8.73
CA ASP A 358 20.30 9.83 9.21
C ASP A 358 19.19 10.30 10.18
N ALA A 359 18.77 9.46 11.13
CA ALA A 359 17.88 9.91 12.22
C ALA A 359 18.16 9.17 13.53
#